data_12570b370f3fef0c9bcdbc38609a4c4a
#
_entry.id   12570b370f3fef0c9bcdbc38609a4c4a
#
_cell.length_a   1.000
_cell.length_b   1.000
_cell.length_c   1.000
_cell.angle_alpha   90.00
_cell.angle_beta   90.00
_cell.angle_gamma   90.00
#
_symmetry.space_group_name_H-M   'P 1'
#
loop_
_entity.id
_entity.type
_entity.pdbx_description
1 polymer ?
#
loop_
_entity_poly.entity_id
_entity_poly.type
_entity_poly.pdbx_seq_one_letter_code
_entity_poly.pdbx_strand_id
1 'polypeptide(L)'
;MPKRLPEDLDARIAAEISRHREGIGIVELSKVFAGIVSRRTLQRRLIRLTRKGHISAKGEGRARTYLALATSDVSISKSDIRLGQKPEAPDIEVYVPTSEESQHVVSYIRRPIQQRQPVGYDRLFLELYRPNETFYLSPEIRDHLYHIGRPPDGPQPAGTYARDILNRLLIDLSWASSRLEGNTYSRLDTQNLIEHGQAAEGKDRREAQMILNHKDAIELLVEQAEEIGFNTFTFLNLHALLSANLLADPGEGGRLRNRIVEVSGTVFHPLSIPQQIEHYFRLILEKADAIADPFEQAFFIMVHIPYLQPFVDVNKRVSRLGANISLIRHNLCPLSFIDVPEKAYVEGTLGVYEMKQAVLLGDVFLWAYERSSQRYLAIQETVAEPNPVRLRYREALIVIIGEIVRGQQRPSEAAVREVAKSLALSKDLDDVIALALEDLKHLHEGNVSRYRLRLSEYRAWLPLQEYGGMKARQALKPGRR
;
A
#
# COMPACT_ATOMS: atom_id res chain seq x y z
N MET A 1 29.50 -38.57 13.79
CA MET A 1 28.75 -37.98 12.65
C MET A 1 27.32 -37.68 13.08
N PRO A 2 26.78 -36.49 12.88
CA PRO A 2 25.37 -36.21 13.20
C PRO A 2 24.48 -37.05 12.28
N LYS A 3 23.58 -37.84 12.85
CA LYS A 3 22.58 -38.62 12.08
C LYS A 3 21.69 -37.65 11.32
N ARG A 4 21.62 -37.77 9.98
CA ARG A 4 20.62 -37.03 9.16
C ARG A 4 19.22 -37.39 9.65
N LEU A 5 18.43 -36.38 9.97
CA LEU A 5 17.03 -36.55 10.34
C LEU A 5 16.22 -36.91 9.08
N PRO A 6 15.23 -37.82 9.17
CA PRO A 6 14.35 -38.16 8.05
C PRO A 6 13.61 -36.92 7.53
N GLU A 7 13.52 -36.73 6.21
CA GLU A 7 12.81 -35.61 5.58
C GLU A 7 11.30 -35.62 5.88
N ASP A 8 10.73 -36.79 6.11
CA ASP A 8 9.32 -37.02 6.42
C ASP A 8 8.97 -36.98 7.92
N LEU A 9 9.89 -36.58 8.78
CA LEU A 9 9.75 -36.66 10.25
C LEU A 9 8.50 -35.93 10.77
N ASP A 10 8.17 -34.77 10.21
CA ASP A 10 7.01 -33.98 10.64
C ASP A 10 5.68 -34.70 10.29
N ALA A 11 5.61 -35.32 9.10
CA ALA A 11 4.47 -36.12 8.68
C ALA A 11 4.29 -37.36 9.58
N ARG A 12 5.40 -38.02 9.95
CA ARG A 12 5.38 -39.17 10.86
C ARG A 12 4.94 -38.79 12.27
N ILE A 13 5.35 -37.64 12.78
CA ILE A 13 4.89 -37.12 14.09
C ILE A 13 3.39 -36.82 14.04
N ALA A 14 2.89 -36.15 12.99
CA ALA A 14 1.48 -35.86 12.82
C ALA A 14 0.63 -37.14 12.70
N ALA A 15 1.10 -38.11 11.92
CA ALA A 15 0.42 -39.41 11.74
C ALA A 15 0.35 -40.20 13.08
N GLU A 16 1.40 -40.15 13.89
CA GLU A 16 1.37 -40.81 15.20
C GLU A 16 0.39 -40.13 16.16
N ILE A 17 0.35 -38.81 16.19
CA ILE A 17 -0.60 -38.05 17.00
C ILE A 17 -2.05 -38.35 16.57
N SER A 18 -2.31 -38.54 15.27
CA SER A 18 -3.66 -38.87 14.73
C SER A 18 -4.19 -40.23 15.19
N ARG A 19 -3.32 -41.16 15.57
CA ARG A 19 -3.70 -42.47 16.12
C ARG A 19 -4.24 -42.39 17.56
N HIS A 20 -4.01 -41.28 18.27
CA HIS A 20 -4.40 -41.07 19.65
C HIS A 20 -5.53 -40.04 19.74
N ARG A 21 -6.79 -40.50 19.70
CA ARG A 21 -7.99 -39.64 19.69
C ARG A 21 -8.13 -38.73 20.90
N GLU A 22 -7.63 -39.16 22.06
CA GLU A 22 -7.64 -38.39 23.32
C GLU A 22 -6.40 -37.51 23.52
N GLY A 23 -5.49 -37.56 22.57
CA GLY A 23 -4.21 -36.85 22.60
C GLY A 23 -3.07 -37.67 23.20
N ILE A 24 -1.83 -37.34 22.85
CA ILE A 24 -0.63 -38.03 23.27
C ILE A 24 0.37 -37.08 23.93
N GLY A 25 0.94 -37.48 25.07
CA GLY A 25 1.94 -36.69 25.79
C GLY A 25 3.35 -36.76 25.18
N ILE A 26 4.20 -35.76 25.48
CA ILE A 26 5.60 -35.72 25.02
C ILE A 26 6.41 -36.94 25.49
N VAL A 27 6.10 -37.53 26.63
CA VAL A 27 6.82 -38.69 27.16
C VAL A 27 6.57 -39.94 26.30
N GLU A 28 5.31 -40.17 25.93
CA GLU A 28 4.88 -41.28 25.07
C GLU A 28 5.40 -41.10 23.64
N LEU A 29 5.27 -39.90 23.06
CA LEU A 29 5.87 -39.59 21.77
C LEU A 29 7.40 -39.79 21.76
N SER A 30 8.07 -39.46 22.86
CA SER A 30 9.53 -39.68 22.97
C SER A 30 9.91 -41.17 22.99
N LYS A 31 9.03 -42.06 23.48
CA LYS A 31 9.22 -43.51 23.43
C LYS A 31 9.06 -44.05 22.01
N VAL A 32 8.03 -43.60 21.29
CA VAL A 32 7.77 -44.00 19.90
C VAL A 32 8.91 -43.56 18.97
N PHE A 33 9.47 -42.38 19.17
CA PHE A 33 10.56 -41.86 18.35
C PHE A 33 11.94 -42.07 18.96
N ALA A 34 12.05 -42.99 19.96
CA ALA A 34 13.34 -43.35 20.58
C ALA A 34 14.34 -43.89 19.52
N GLY A 35 15.58 -43.41 19.54
CA GLY A 35 16.62 -43.79 18.57
C GLY A 35 16.54 -43.04 17.21
N ILE A 36 15.42 -42.38 16.88
CA ILE A 36 15.24 -41.58 15.65
C ILE A 36 15.60 -40.12 15.93
N VAL A 37 15.00 -39.53 16.99
CA VAL A 37 15.23 -38.11 17.36
C VAL A 37 15.38 -37.93 18.86
N SER A 38 16.13 -36.88 19.26
CA SER A 38 16.21 -36.50 20.67
C SER A 38 14.90 -35.81 21.12
N ARG A 39 14.60 -35.94 22.42
CA ARG A 39 13.42 -35.29 23.05
C ARG A 39 13.40 -33.79 22.78
N ARG A 40 14.55 -33.12 22.78
CA ARG A 40 14.64 -31.66 22.47
C ARG A 40 14.28 -31.37 21.03
N THR A 41 14.70 -32.20 20.08
CA THR A 41 14.31 -32.07 18.66
C THR A 41 12.83 -32.33 18.49
N LEU A 42 12.27 -33.33 19.13
CA LEU A 42 10.83 -33.62 19.10
C LEU A 42 9.99 -32.44 19.64
N GLN A 43 10.41 -31.85 20.76
CA GLN A 43 9.75 -30.66 21.31
C GLN A 43 9.72 -29.49 20.31
N ARG A 44 10.86 -29.19 19.66
CA ARG A 44 10.92 -28.12 18.65
C ARG A 44 9.99 -28.39 17.46
N ARG A 45 9.89 -29.65 17.04
CA ARG A 45 9.01 -30.07 15.94
C ARG A 45 7.53 -29.96 16.34
N LEU A 46 7.16 -30.36 17.53
CA LEU A 46 5.80 -30.22 18.06
C LEU A 46 5.36 -28.75 18.17
N ILE A 47 6.24 -27.88 18.66
CA ILE A 47 5.97 -26.42 18.68
C ILE A 47 5.74 -25.92 17.25
N ARG A 48 6.57 -26.32 16.28
CA ARG A 48 6.44 -25.92 14.88
C ARG A 48 5.13 -26.44 14.27
N LEU A 49 4.75 -27.71 14.50
CA LEU A 49 3.52 -28.31 13.99
C LEU A 49 2.28 -27.67 14.61
N THR A 50 2.32 -27.33 15.91
CA THR A 50 1.24 -26.59 16.58
C THR A 50 1.10 -25.18 15.99
N ARG A 51 2.23 -24.46 15.78
CA ARG A 51 2.21 -23.13 15.19
C ARG A 51 1.72 -23.11 13.74
N LYS A 52 1.97 -24.19 12.99
CA LYS A 52 1.48 -24.36 11.61
C LYS A 52 0.02 -24.88 11.55
N GLY A 53 -0.63 -25.10 12.67
CA GLY A 53 -2.01 -25.60 12.69
C GLY A 53 -2.18 -27.06 12.24
N HIS A 54 -1.12 -27.87 12.21
CA HIS A 54 -1.22 -29.29 11.85
C HIS A 54 -1.65 -30.16 13.05
N ILE A 55 -1.41 -29.69 14.26
CA ILE A 55 -1.81 -30.35 15.52
C ILE A 55 -2.26 -29.28 16.52
N SER A 56 -3.13 -29.63 17.47
CA SER A 56 -3.44 -28.80 18.63
C SER A 56 -2.72 -29.29 19.88
N ALA A 57 -2.52 -28.39 20.85
CA ALA A 57 -1.94 -28.74 22.15
C ALA A 57 -2.90 -28.30 23.25
N LYS A 58 -3.20 -29.24 24.21
CA LYS A 58 -4.08 -29.01 25.35
C LYS A 58 -3.32 -29.25 26.65
N GLY A 59 -3.51 -28.38 27.64
CA GLY A 59 -2.85 -28.46 28.96
C GLY A 59 -1.48 -27.77 28.98
N GLU A 60 -0.91 -27.62 30.17
CA GLU A 60 0.37 -26.93 30.42
C GLU A 60 1.39 -27.84 31.11
N GLY A 61 2.67 -27.51 30.97
CA GLY A 61 3.78 -28.17 31.63
C GLY A 61 3.87 -29.66 31.33
N ARG A 62 3.85 -30.50 32.38
CA ARG A 62 3.96 -31.98 32.26
C ARG A 62 2.68 -32.65 31.78
N ALA A 63 1.51 -32.00 31.91
CA ALA A 63 0.20 -32.50 31.49
C ALA A 63 -0.16 -32.10 30.05
N ARG A 64 0.77 -31.52 29.28
CA ARG A 64 0.54 -31.10 27.90
C ARG A 64 0.41 -32.28 26.95
N THR A 65 -0.74 -32.39 26.28
CA THR A 65 -1.06 -33.42 25.29
C THR A 65 -1.23 -32.77 23.92
N TYR A 66 -0.92 -33.52 22.85
CA TYR A 66 -1.03 -33.10 21.47
C TYR A 66 -2.11 -33.92 20.77
N LEU A 67 -2.99 -33.26 20.01
CA LEU A 67 -4.11 -33.85 19.29
C LEU A 67 -4.01 -33.50 17.79
N ALA A 68 -4.43 -34.42 16.93
CA ALA A 68 -4.64 -34.12 15.53
C ALA A 68 -5.86 -33.23 15.36
N LEU A 69 -5.79 -32.27 14.48
CA LEU A 69 -6.97 -31.51 14.06
C LEU A 69 -7.76 -32.39 13.09
N ALA A 70 -8.95 -32.80 13.46
CA ALA A 70 -9.84 -33.56 12.59
C ALA A 70 -10.31 -32.65 11.44
N THR A 71 -10.19 -33.13 10.21
CA THR A 71 -10.96 -32.62 9.07
C THR A 71 -12.41 -33.04 9.30
N SER A 72 -13.24 -32.15 9.80
CA SER A 72 -14.63 -32.43 10.08
C SER A 72 -15.56 -31.56 9.25
N ASP A 73 -16.54 -32.24 8.66
CA ASP A 73 -17.75 -31.70 8.07
C ASP A 73 -18.44 -30.66 8.97
N VAL A 74 -18.93 -29.62 8.35
CA VAL A 74 -19.63 -28.51 8.99
C VAL A 74 -21.03 -28.98 9.37
N SER A 75 -21.30 -29.06 10.68
CA SER A 75 -22.66 -28.94 11.24
C SER A 75 -22.68 -27.80 12.26
N ILE A 76 -23.47 -26.77 11.94
CA ILE A 76 -23.65 -25.55 12.73
C ILE A 76 -24.52 -25.85 13.96
N SER A 77 -23.99 -25.64 15.14
CA SER A 77 -24.79 -25.48 16.38
C SER A 77 -24.65 -24.04 16.87
N LYS A 78 -25.81 -23.35 16.98
CA LYS A 78 -25.93 -22.01 17.55
C LYS A 78 -25.84 -22.09 19.07
N SER A 79 -24.82 -21.51 19.67
CA SER A 79 -24.79 -20.73 20.91
C SER A 79 -23.35 -20.46 21.32
N ASP A 80 -22.93 -19.23 21.20
CA ASP A 80 -22.13 -18.45 22.14
C ASP A 80 -21.52 -17.26 21.39
N ILE A 81 -22.29 -16.18 21.39
CA ILE A 81 -21.80 -14.86 20.90
C ILE A 81 -20.86 -14.33 21.99
N ARG A 82 -19.55 -14.44 21.78
CA ARG A 82 -18.54 -13.55 22.37
C ARG A 82 -18.14 -12.49 21.37
N LEU A 83 -18.57 -11.26 21.64
CA LEU A 83 -18.08 -10.06 20.95
C LEU A 83 -16.56 -9.93 21.15
N GLY A 84 -15.81 -9.85 20.05
CA GLY A 84 -14.45 -9.36 20.07
C GLY A 84 -13.40 -10.25 19.44
N GLN A 85 -13.56 -10.61 18.17
CA GLN A 85 -12.50 -10.79 17.17
C GLN A 85 -13.19 -11.01 15.83
N LYS A 86 -13.04 -10.00 14.95
CA LYS A 86 -13.45 -10.15 13.55
C LYS A 86 -12.61 -11.27 12.94
N PRO A 87 -13.19 -12.31 12.30
CA PRO A 87 -12.38 -13.28 11.57
C PRO A 87 -11.65 -12.50 10.46
N GLU A 88 -10.33 -12.67 10.37
CA GLU A 88 -9.60 -12.31 9.18
C GLU A 88 -10.31 -12.98 8.00
N ALA A 89 -10.73 -12.19 7.04
CA ALA A 89 -11.28 -12.69 5.80
C ALA A 89 -10.27 -13.69 5.21
N PRO A 90 -10.74 -14.79 4.55
CA PRO A 90 -9.81 -15.70 3.89
C PRO A 90 -8.94 -14.87 2.95
N ASP A 91 -7.62 -15.07 3.02
CA ASP A 91 -6.66 -14.49 2.09
C ASP A 91 -7.13 -14.88 0.67
N ILE A 92 -7.86 -13.99 0.04
CA ILE A 92 -8.13 -14.11 -1.39
C ILE A 92 -6.75 -13.90 -2.01
N GLU A 93 -6.18 -14.96 -2.56
CA GLU A 93 -4.88 -14.90 -3.23
C GLU A 93 -5.01 -13.86 -4.35
N VAL A 94 -4.49 -12.66 -4.09
CA VAL A 94 -4.57 -11.54 -5.03
C VAL A 94 -3.71 -11.90 -6.22
N TYR A 95 -4.35 -12.07 -7.37
CA TYR A 95 -3.68 -12.42 -8.61
C TYR A 95 -3.24 -11.15 -9.34
N VAL A 96 -1.95 -11.06 -9.64
CA VAL A 96 -1.41 -10.04 -10.56
C VAL A 96 -1.46 -10.61 -11.97
N PRO A 97 -2.20 -10.01 -12.91
CA PRO A 97 -2.19 -10.43 -14.30
C PRO A 97 -0.77 -10.33 -14.87
N THR A 98 -0.34 -11.38 -15.55
CA THR A 98 0.98 -11.44 -16.20
C THR A 98 0.83 -11.53 -17.70
N SER A 99 1.65 -10.78 -18.43
CA SER A 99 1.72 -10.82 -19.89
C SER A 99 2.22 -12.18 -20.40
N GLU A 100 1.97 -12.49 -21.69
CA GLU A 100 2.51 -13.71 -22.29
C GLU A 100 4.05 -13.73 -22.25
N GLU A 101 4.68 -12.59 -22.44
CA GLU A 101 6.14 -12.41 -22.39
C GLU A 101 6.70 -12.77 -21.00
N SER A 102 5.95 -12.52 -19.93
CA SER A 102 6.32 -12.85 -18.57
C SER A 102 6.29 -14.34 -18.25
N GLN A 103 5.53 -15.16 -18.99
CA GLN A 103 5.33 -16.58 -18.69
C GLN A 103 6.64 -17.39 -18.71
N HIS A 104 7.53 -17.05 -19.60
CA HIS A 104 8.83 -17.71 -19.67
C HIS A 104 9.71 -17.34 -18.45
N VAL A 105 9.64 -16.09 -17.96
CA VAL A 105 10.34 -15.66 -16.73
C VAL A 105 9.78 -16.41 -15.53
N VAL A 106 8.43 -16.44 -15.39
CA VAL A 106 7.74 -17.18 -14.33
C VAL A 106 8.14 -18.66 -14.33
N SER A 107 8.15 -19.29 -15.51
CA SER A 107 8.52 -20.70 -15.66
C SER A 107 9.96 -21.00 -15.23
N TYR A 108 10.89 -20.09 -15.47
CA TYR A 108 12.28 -20.22 -15.06
C TYR A 108 12.45 -19.99 -13.55
N ILE A 109 11.92 -18.88 -13.02
CA ILE A 109 12.09 -18.48 -11.63
C ILE A 109 11.44 -19.47 -10.65
N ARG A 110 10.36 -20.15 -11.05
CA ARG A 110 9.69 -21.17 -10.22
C ARG A 110 10.42 -22.52 -10.18
N ARG A 111 11.50 -22.71 -10.95
CA ARG A 111 12.34 -23.90 -10.83
C ARG A 111 13.01 -23.92 -9.44
N PRO A 112 13.28 -25.12 -8.90
CA PRO A 112 14.11 -25.24 -7.72
C PRO A 112 15.45 -24.50 -7.90
N ILE A 113 15.95 -23.84 -6.84
CA ILE A 113 17.16 -23.01 -6.91
C ILE A 113 18.37 -23.78 -7.47
N GLN A 114 18.45 -25.09 -7.21
CA GLN A 114 19.53 -25.96 -7.71
C GLN A 114 19.47 -26.18 -9.24
N GLN A 115 18.36 -25.88 -9.88
CA GLN A 115 18.17 -26.01 -11.33
C GLN A 115 18.31 -24.67 -12.07
N ARG A 116 18.53 -23.58 -11.32
CA ARG A 116 18.78 -22.25 -11.87
C ARG A 116 20.28 -22.02 -11.98
N GLN A 117 20.72 -21.33 -13.03
CA GLN A 117 22.15 -21.11 -13.29
C GLN A 117 22.66 -19.93 -12.45
N PRO A 118 23.78 -20.07 -11.73
CA PRO A 118 24.44 -18.96 -11.06
C PRO A 118 24.84 -17.88 -12.07
N VAL A 119 24.50 -16.62 -11.76
CA VAL A 119 24.79 -15.46 -12.59
C VAL A 119 25.37 -14.33 -11.76
N GLY A 120 26.29 -13.59 -12.33
CA GLY A 120 26.85 -12.36 -11.74
C GLY A 120 26.21 -11.09 -12.31
N TYR A 121 26.61 -9.95 -11.74
CA TYR A 121 26.21 -8.64 -12.26
C TYR A 121 26.73 -8.47 -13.69
N ASP A 122 25.82 -8.20 -14.61
CA ASP A 122 26.13 -7.92 -16.01
C ASP A 122 26.02 -6.41 -16.27
N ARG A 123 27.18 -5.78 -16.46
CA ARG A 123 27.26 -4.34 -16.73
C ARG A 123 26.55 -3.90 -18.01
N LEU A 124 26.53 -4.78 -19.03
CA LEU A 124 25.91 -4.47 -20.31
C LEU A 124 24.41 -4.23 -20.20
N PHE A 125 23.75 -4.84 -19.20
CA PHE A 125 22.34 -4.60 -18.94
C PHE A 125 22.03 -3.13 -18.61
N LEU A 126 22.95 -2.42 -17.94
CA LEU A 126 22.84 -0.98 -17.70
C LEU A 126 23.48 -0.15 -18.84
N GLU A 127 24.66 -0.51 -19.30
CA GLU A 127 25.44 0.29 -20.27
C GLU A 127 24.69 0.46 -21.59
N LEU A 128 24.02 -0.59 -22.07
CA LEU A 128 23.26 -0.58 -23.34
C LEU A 128 21.91 0.17 -23.23
N TYR A 129 21.40 0.41 -22.03
CA TYR A 129 20.20 1.22 -21.88
C TYR A 129 20.49 2.68 -22.26
N ARG A 130 19.77 3.21 -23.24
CA ARG A 130 19.86 4.59 -23.72
C ARG A 130 18.61 5.36 -23.29
N PRO A 131 18.72 6.38 -22.42
CA PRO A 131 17.58 7.21 -22.03
C PRO A 131 16.85 7.76 -23.26
N ASN A 132 15.52 7.67 -23.26
CA ASN A 132 14.60 8.13 -24.30
C ASN A 132 14.70 7.40 -25.67
N GLU A 133 15.54 6.36 -25.78
CA GLU A 133 15.63 5.47 -26.93
C GLU A 133 15.26 4.04 -26.54
N THR A 134 15.75 3.57 -25.37
CA THR A 134 15.43 2.26 -24.80
C THR A 134 14.35 2.44 -23.75
N PHE A 135 13.35 1.56 -23.75
CA PHE A 135 12.26 1.59 -22.79
C PHE A 135 11.96 0.17 -22.28
N TYR A 136 11.67 0.04 -21.00
CA TYR A 136 11.15 -1.18 -20.39
C TYR A 136 9.63 -1.25 -20.48
N LEU A 137 8.95 -0.08 -20.41
CA LEU A 137 7.51 0.04 -20.51
C LEU A 137 7.13 0.44 -21.93
N SER A 138 6.15 -0.25 -22.54
CA SER A 138 5.68 0.11 -23.87
C SER A 138 5.04 1.51 -23.88
N PRO A 139 4.96 2.19 -25.04
CA PRO A 139 4.30 3.49 -25.15
C PRO A 139 2.86 3.45 -24.61
N GLU A 140 2.11 2.39 -24.93
CA GLU A 140 0.71 2.21 -24.52
C GLU A 140 0.59 2.13 -23.00
N ILE A 141 1.50 1.41 -22.32
CA ILE A 141 1.55 1.33 -20.86
C ILE A 141 1.84 2.71 -20.26
N ARG A 142 2.85 3.44 -20.79
CA ARG A 142 3.22 4.76 -20.27
C ARG A 142 2.08 5.78 -20.44
N ASP A 143 1.43 5.80 -21.60
CA ASP A 143 0.26 6.64 -21.84
C ASP A 143 -0.90 6.32 -20.92
N HIS A 144 -1.18 5.02 -20.71
CA HIS A 144 -2.22 4.58 -19.77
C HIS A 144 -1.92 5.03 -18.32
N LEU A 145 -0.69 4.79 -17.85
CA LEU A 145 -0.25 5.19 -16.51
C LEU A 145 -0.33 6.72 -16.33
N TYR A 146 0.07 7.48 -17.35
CA TYR A 146 -0.05 8.93 -17.31
C TYR A 146 -1.50 9.39 -17.23
N HIS A 147 -2.39 8.74 -17.96
CA HIS A 147 -3.82 9.07 -17.95
C HIS A 147 -4.45 8.87 -16.57
N ILE A 148 -4.19 7.73 -15.92
CA ILE A 148 -4.77 7.39 -14.61
C ILE A 148 -4.06 8.07 -13.43
N GLY A 149 -2.83 8.54 -13.61
CA GLY A 149 -2.01 9.13 -12.56
C GLY A 149 -2.14 10.64 -12.41
N ARG A 150 -2.78 11.32 -13.37
CA ARG A 150 -2.94 12.79 -13.33
C ARG A 150 -3.93 13.21 -12.25
N PRO A 151 -3.68 14.33 -11.55
CA PRO A 151 -4.66 14.91 -10.63
C PRO A 151 -5.91 15.37 -11.39
N PRO A 152 -7.11 15.26 -10.79
CA PRO A 152 -8.35 15.70 -11.41
C PRO A 152 -8.39 17.21 -11.75
N ASP A 153 -7.74 18.02 -10.90
CA ASP A 153 -7.77 19.48 -10.94
C ASP A 153 -6.78 20.11 -11.94
N GLY A 154 -6.13 19.28 -12.78
CA GLY A 154 -5.19 19.75 -13.80
C GLY A 154 -3.75 19.95 -13.27
N PRO A 155 -2.88 20.65 -14.04
CA PRO A 155 -1.47 20.84 -13.69
C PRO A 155 -1.31 21.68 -12.41
N GLN A 156 -0.54 21.17 -11.46
CA GLN A 156 -0.22 21.83 -10.19
C GLN A 156 1.28 21.69 -9.89
N PRO A 157 1.86 22.45 -8.93
CA PRO A 157 3.26 22.36 -8.54
C PRO A 157 3.66 20.96 -8.07
N ALA A 158 4.96 20.66 -8.15
CA ALA A 158 5.53 19.39 -7.68
C ALA A 158 5.08 19.05 -6.25
N GLY A 159 4.70 17.80 -6.03
CA GLY A 159 4.33 17.28 -4.73
C GLY A 159 2.95 17.71 -4.20
N THR A 160 2.17 18.52 -4.91
CA THR A 160 0.83 18.94 -4.43
C THR A 160 -0.06 17.71 -4.21
N TYR A 161 -0.20 16.86 -5.23
CA TYR A 161 -0.99 15.63 -5.10
C TYR A 161 -0.55 14.77 -3.90
N ALA A 162 0.77 14.57 -3.75
CA ALA A 162 1.30 13.77 -2.64
C ALA A 162 1.05 14.42 -1.27
N ARG A 163 1.10 15.75 -1.17
CA ARG A 163 0.76 16.49 0.07
C ARG A 163 -0.72 16.35 0.43
N ASP A 164 -1.62 16.42 -0.53
CA ASP A 164 -3.07 16.32 -0.31
C ASP A 164 -3.46 14.96 0.27
N ILE A 165 -2.76 13.90 -0.12
CA ILE A 165 -2.99 12.54 0.38
C ILE A 165 -1.98 12.08 1.43
N LEU A 166 -1.10 12.96 1.95
CA LEU A 166 0.09 12.60 2.73
C LEU A 166 -0.22 11.65 3.88
N ASN A 167 -1.19 11.97 4.74
CA ASN A 167 -1.54 11.12 5.88
C ASN A 167 -1.86 9.68 5.45
N ARG A 168 -2.52 9.53 4.32
CA ARG A 168 -2.87 8.21 3.79
C ARG A 168 -1.68 7.53 3.14
N LEU A 169 -0.87 8.29 2.39
CA LEU A 169 0.34 7.80 1.74
C LEU A 169 1.35 7.28 2.78
N LEU A 170 1.53 8.00 3.88
CA LEU A 170 2.39 7.57 5.00
C LEU A 170 1.99 6.18 5.51
N ILE A 171 0.71 5.94 5.74
CA ILE A 171 0.22 4.65 6.23
C ILE A 171 0.37 3.58 5.15
N ASP A 172 -0.16 3.83 3.95
CA ASP A 172 -0.27 2.83 2.89
C ASP A 172 1.09 2.40 2.35
N LEU A 173 2.00 3.35 2.05
CA LEU A 173 3.32 3.04 1.50
C LEU A 173 4.25 2.46 2.58
N SER A 174 4.22 2.98 3.82
CA SER A 174 5.03 2.41 4.90
C SER A 174 4.62 0.98 5.21
N TRP A 175 3.32 0.71 5.30
CA TRP A 175 2.81 -0.65 5.50
C TRP A 175 3.14 -1.59 4.34
N ALA A 176 2.78 -1.21 3.11
CA ALA A 176 2.92 -2.08 1.96
C ALA A 176 4.40 -2.38 1.64
N SER A 177 5.26 -1.35 1.64
CA SER A 177 6.70 -1.52 1.39
C SER A 177 7.39 -2.33 2.49
N SER A 178 6.98 -2.19 3.75
CA SER A 178 7.49 -3.00 4.86
C SER A 178 7.03 -4.46 4.76
N ARG A 179 5.77 -4.69 4.38
CA ARG A 179 5.22 -6.04 4.17
C ARG A 179 5.97 -6.81 3.10
N LEU A 180 6.38 -6.16 2.01
CA LEU A 180 7.21 -6.75 0.96
C LEU A 180 8.63 -7.16 1.44
N GLU A 181 9.02 -6.77 2.65
CA GLU A 181 10.24 -7.22 3.34
C GLU A 181 9.94 -8.18 4.50
N GLY A 182 8.74 -8.74 4.56
CA GLY A 182 8.33 -9.70 5.59
C GLY A 182 7.85 -9.09 6.90
N ASN A 183 7.58 -7.79 6.97
CA ASN A 183 6.96 -7.15 8.13
C ASN A 183 5.55 -7.68 8.35
N THR A 184 5.20 -7.97 9.60
CA THR A 184 3.94 -8.63 9.98
C THR A 184 2.92 -7.67 10.60
N TYR A 185 3.20 -6.36 10.65
CA TYR A 185 2.23 -5.37 11.08
C TYR A 185 0.99 -5.39 10.19
N SER A 186 -0.19 -5.28 10.80
CA SER A 186 -1.40 -4.97 10.04
C SER A 186 -1.40 -3.50 9.62
N ARG A 187 -2.26 -3.16 8.65
CA ARG A 187 -2.42 -1.78 8.25
C ARG A 187 -2.95 -0.88 9.38
N LEU A 188 -3.82 -1.42 10.25
CA LEU A 188 -4.32 -0.71 11.44
C LEU A 188 -3.22 -0.50 12.47
N ASP A 189 -2.37 -1.50 12.74
CA ASP A 189 -1.23 -1.35 13.65
C ASP A 189 -0.24 -0.30 13.11
N THR A 190 -0.03 -0.26 11.79
CA THR A 190 0.81 0.76 11.14
C THR A 190 0.22 2.16 11.32
N GLN A 191 -1.09 2.30 11.16
CA GLN A 191 -1.78 3.57 11.40
C GLN A 191 -1.62 4.01 12.85
N ASN A 192 -1.88 3.13 13.82
CA ASN A 192 -1.72 3.44 15.24
C ASN A 192 -0.28 3.83 15.60
N LEU A 193 0.70 3.17 14.97
CA LEU A 193 2.12 3.51 15.18
C LEU A 193 2.46 4.88 14.61
N ILE A 194 2.00 5.22 13.40
CA ILE A 194 2.31 6.48 12.72
C ILE A 194 1.58 7.66 13.38
N GLU A 195 0.29 7.51 13.69
CA GLU A 195 -0.56 8.60 14.20
C GLU A 195 -0.42 8.80 15.72
N HIS A 196 -0.21 7.74 16.47
CA HIS A 196 -0.25 7.76 17.94
C HIS A 196 1.03 7.29 18.61
N GLY A 197 2.04 6.85 17.86
CA GLY A 197 3.30 6.32 18.40
C GLY A 197 3.13 4.97 19.11
N GLN A 198 2.02 4.27 18.92
CA GLN A 198 1.69 3.03 19.61
C GLN A 198 2.20 1.82 18.82
N ALA A 199 3.27 1.20 19.32
CA ALA A 199 3.76 -0.05 18.76
C ALA A 199 2.79 -1.20 19.04
N ALA A 200 2.59 -2.10 18.07
CA ALA A 200 1.72 -3.26 18.21
C ALA A 200 2.29 -4.25 19.22
N GLU A 201 1.43 -4.76 20.11
CA GLU A 201 1.80 -5.71 21.16
C GLU A 201 2.25 -7.06 20.53
N GLY A 202 3.33 -7.62 21.02
CA GLY A 202 3.86 -8.91 20.56
C GLY A 202 4.62 -8.87 19.23
N LYS A 203 4.80 -7.70 18.59
CA LYS A 203 5.58 -7.52 17.37
C LYS A 203 7.05 -7.17 17.66
N ASP A 204 7.93 -7.48 16.70
CA ASP A 204 9.35 -7.14 16.82
C ASP A 204 9.56 -5.61 16.73
N ARG A 205 10.42 -5.07 17.57
CA ARG A 205 10.79 -3.64 17.55
C ARG A 205 11.42 -3.22 16.23
N ARG A 206 12.10 -4.14 15.53
CA ARG A 206 12.65 -3.87 14.19
C ARG A 206 11.58 -3.64 13.15
N GLU A 207 10.42 -4.31 13.28
CA GLU A 207 9.28 -4.11 12.40
C GLU A 207 8.69 -2.71 12.59
N ALA A 208 8.53 -2.25 13.84
CA ALA A 208 8.08 -0.88 14.14
C ALA A 208 9.07 0.16 13.60
N GLN A 209 10.38 -0.05 13.85
CA GLN A 209 11.43 0.84 13.34
C GLN A 209 11.41 0.93 11.82
N MET A 210 11.20 -0.19 11.12
CA MET A 210 11.10 -0.20 9.66
C MET A 210 9.96 0.69 9.15
N ILE A 211 8.79 0.66 9.81
CA ILE A 211 7.63 1.49 9.45
C ILE A 211 7.93 2.97 9.68
N LEU A 212 8.50 3.33 10.83
CA LEU A 212 8.86 4.71 11.15
C LEU A 212 9.93 5.26 10.19
N ASN A 213 10.90 4.44 9.81
CA ASN A 213 11.90 4.82 8.81
C ASN A 213 11.27 5.10 7.44
N HIS A 214 10.25 4.33 7.04
CA HIS A 214 9.52 4.62 5.81
C HIS A 214 8.76 5.95 5.92
N LYS A 215 8.10 6.20 7.06
CA LYS A 215 7.42 7.47 7.32
C LYS A 215 8.37 8.65 7.11
N ASP A 216 9.52 8.65 7.79
CA ASP A 216 10.49 9.74 7.69
C ASP A 216 11.01 9.93 6.25
N ALA A 217 11.25 8.82 5.52
CA ALA A 217 11.69 8.87 4.13
C ALA A 217 10.60 9.38 3.16
N ILE A 218 9.33 9.07 3.40
CA ILE A 218 8.20 9.57 2.60
C ILE A 218 8.02 11.07 2.87
N GLU A 219 8.10 11.51 4.12
CA GLU A 219 8.03 12.93 4.49
C GLU A 219 9.13 13.73 3.78
N LEU A 220 10.38 13.25 3.77
CA LEU A 220 11.46 13.87 2.99
C LEU A 220 11.08 14.05 1.51
N LEU A 221 10.54 13.00 0.87
CA LEU A 221 10.18 13.06 -0.55
C LEU A 221 9.07 14.08 -0.85
N VAL A 222 8.09 14.20 0.05
CA VAL A 222 6.93 15.07 -0.15
C VAL A 222 7.24 16.52 0.22
N GLU A 223 7.94 16.74 1.34
CA GLU A 223 8.29 18.07 1.81
C GLU A 223 9.32 18.76 0.91
N GLN A 224 10.27 17.99 0.36
CA GLN A 224 11.33 18.49 -0.51
C GLN A 224 11.08 18.16 -1.99
N ALA A 225 9.83 18.09 -2.42
CA ALA A 225 9.42 17.66 -3.76
C ALA A 225 10.11 18.43 -4.91
N GLU A 226 10.47 19.68 -4.71
CA GLU A 226 11.18 20.53 -5.70
C GLU A 226 12.69 20.30 -5.68
N GLU A 227 13.27 19.85 -4.56
CA GLU A 227 14.73 19.72 -4.38
C GLU A 227 15.22 18.28 -4.60
N ILE A 228 14.36 17.27 -4.35
CA ILE A 228 14.72 15.87 -4.59
C ILE A 228 14.93 15.56 -6.06
N GLY A 229 15.82 14.63 -6.37
CA GLY A 229 16.11 14.22 -7.75
C GLY A 229 16.91 12.93 -7.81
N PHE A 230 17.21 12.50 -9.04
CA PHE A 230 18.04 11.31 -9.28
C PHE A 230 19.52 11.66 -9.13
N ASN A 231 19.94 11.96 -7.93
CA ASN A 231 21.31 12.34 -7.58
C ASN A 231 21.78 11.59 -6.33
N THR A 232 23.10 11.56 -6.17
CA THR A 232 23.76 10.86 -5.06
C THR A 232 23.26 11.32 -3.70
N PHE A 233 23.07 12.63 -3.50
CA PHE A 233 22.61 13.17 -2.23
C PHE A 233 21.23 12.61 -1.82
N THR A 234 20.25 12.66 -2.71
CA THR A 234 18.90 12.15 -2.46
C THR A 234 18.91 10.67 -2.11
N PHE A 235 19.61 9.83 -2.90
CA PHE A 235 19.62 8.38 -2.68
C PHE A 235 20.40 7.95 -1.44
N LEU A 236 21.49 8.63 -1.08
CA LEU A 236 22.20 8.37 0.17
C LEU A 236 21.34 8.77 1.38
N ASN A 237 20.62 9.88 1.34
CA ASN A 237 19.72 10.29 2.41
C ASN A 237 18.51 9.36 2.53
N LEU A 238 17.91 8.91 1.43
CA LEU A 238 16.87 7.87 1.45
C LEU A 238 17.37 6.58 2.12
N HIS A 239 18.59 6.15 1.77
CA HIS A 239 19.19 4.98 2.42
C HIS A 239 19.43 5.23 3.92
N ALA A 240 19.95 6.39 4.30
CA ALA A 240 20.20 6.74 5.69
C ALA A 240 18.92 6.68 6.54
N LEU A 241 17.82 7.29 6.05
CA LEU A 241 16.52 7.27 6.73
C LEU A 241 15.96 5.84 6.82
N LEU A 242 15.90 5.12 5.70
CA LEU A 242 15.32 3.77 5.64
C LEU A 242 16.11 2.72 6.43
N SER A 243 17.39 2.95 6.67
CA SER A 243 18.28 2.05 7.39
C SER A 243 18.53 2.45 8.85
N ALA A 244 18.01 3.61 9.29
CA ALA A 244 18.24 4.14 10.63
C ALA A 244 17.88 3.11 11.71
N ASN A 245 18.84 2.84 12.62
CA ASN A 245 18.68 1.88 13.72
C ASN A 245 18.32 0.43 13.29
N LEU A 246 18.58 0.05 12.04
CA LEU A 246 18.34 -1.30 11.51
C LEU A 246 19.62 -2.01 11.07
N LEU A 247 20.69 -1.26 10.76
CA LEU A 247 21.98 -1.82 10.39
C LEU A 247 22.80 -2.25 11.62
N ALA A 248 23.60 -3.30 11.47
CA ALA A 248 24.51 -3.77 12.51
C ALA A 248 25.61 -2.74 12.81
N ASP A 249 26.10 -2.06 11.77
CA ASP A 249 26.98 -0.92 11.88
C ASP A 249 26.24 0.36 11.46
N PRO A 250 25.92 1.27 12.39
CA PRO A 250 25.26 2.54 12.08
C PRO A 250 26.09 3.42 11.12
N GLY A 251 27.40 3.23 11.04
CA GLY A 251 28.28 3.98 10.13
C GLY A 251 28.07 3.65 8.66
N GLU A 252 27.38 2.55 8.32
CA GLU A 252 27.03 2.16 6.94
C GLU A 252 25.78 2.89 6.42
N GLY A 253 25.01 3.57 7.30
CA GLY A 253 23.83 4.37 6.92
C GLY A 253 24.22 5.52 5.99
N GLY A 254 23.53 5.64 4.83
CA GLY A 254 23.81 6.69 3.84
C GLY A 254 25.14 6.53 3.10
N ARG A 255 25.73 5.34 3.06
CA ARG A 255 27.00 5.07 2.36
C ARG A 255 26.89 3.90 1.42
N LEU A 256 27.60 3.98 0.30
CA LEU A 256 27.79 2.83 -0.58
C LEU A 256 28.63 1.78 0.14
N ARG A 257 28.30 0.51 -0.10
CA ARG A 257 29.02 -0.60 0.53
C ARG A 257 30.44 -0.76 -0.02
N ASN A 258 31.31 -1.15 0.86
CA ASN A 258 32.69 -1.52 0.55
C ASN A 258 33.00 -3.00 0.78
N ARG A 259 31.96 -3.82 1.04
CA ARG A 259 32.04 -5.26 1.29
C ARG A 259 31.08 -6.04 0.39
N ILE A 260 31.35 -7.32 0.27
CA ILE A 260 30.50 -8.25 -0.47
C ILE A 260 29.20 -8.43 0.28
N VAL A 261 28.10 -8.48 -0.47
CA VAL A 261 26.75 -8.83 0.02
C VAL A 261 26.19 -9.99 -0.79
N GLU A 262 25.33 -10.77 -0.16
CA GLU A 262 24.59 -11.85 -0.80
C GLU A 262 23.11 -11.54 -0.77
N VAL A 263 22.38 -11.97 -1.79
CA VAL A 263 20.93 -11.84 -1.86
C VAL A 263 20.32 -13.22 -1.61
N SER A 264 19.49 -13.33 -0.59
CA SER A 264 18.85 -14.60 -0.24
C SER A 264 17.81 -15.03 -1.28
N GLY A 265 17.69 -16.35 -1.52
CA GLY A 265 16.64 -16.92 -2.38
C GLY A 265 16.93 -16.81 -3.89
N THR A 266 18.11 -16.40 -4.29
CA THR A 266 18.55 -16.28 -5.69
C THR A 266 19.90 -16.93 -5.93
N VAL A 267 20.21 -17.17 -7.21
CA VAL A 267 21.51 -17.58 -7.70
C VAL A 267 22.33 -16.40 -8.25
N PHE A 268 21.86 -15.18 -8.03
CA PHE A 268 22.50 -13.95 -8.47
C PHE A 268 23.59 -13.51 -7.48
N HIS A 269 24.76 -13.16 -8.00
CA HIS A 269 25.89 -12.61 -7.26
C HIS A 269 26.09 -11.13 -7.61
N PRO A 270 25.83 -10.22 -6.66
CA PRO A 270 26.03 -8.78 -6.88
C PRO A 270 27.51 -8.43 -7.15
N LEU A 271 27.71 -7.28 -7.79
CA LEU A 271 29.04 -6.71 -8.04
C LEU A 271 29.80 -6.56 -6.70
N SER A 272 31.10 -6.93 -6.68
CA SER A 272 31.87 -6.98 -5.42
C SER A 272 32.92 -5.87 -5.29
N ILE A 273 33.26 -5.14 -6.37
CA ILE A 273 34.34 -4.15 -6.41
C ILE A 273 33.79 -2.75 -6.05
N PRO A 274 34.19 -2.12 -4.92
CA PRO A 274 33.62 -0.86 -4.46
C PRO A 274 33.70 0.29 -5.49
N GLN A 275 34.80 0.44 -6.19
CA GLN A 275 34.98 1.48 -7.20
C GLN A 275 34.03 1.31 -8.39
N GLN A 276 33.74 0.07 -8.77
CA GLN A 276 32.75 -0.22 -9.80
C GLN A 276 31.32 0.00 -9.28
N ILE A 277 31.05 -0.33 -8.02
CA ILE A 277 29.73 -0.06 -7.39
C ILE A 277 29.47 1.45 -7.43
N GLU A 278 30.44 2.26 -7.03
CA GLU A 278 30.32 3.72 -7.07
C GLU A 278 30.12 4.24 -8.49
N HIS A 279 30.89 3.74 -9.46
CA HIS A 279 30.77 4.12 -10.88
C HIS A 279 29.37 3.79 -11.41
N TYR A 280 28.89 2.54 -11.23
CA TYR A 280 27.60 2.13 -11.77
C TYR A 280 26.43 2.76 -11.01
N PHE A 281 26.57 3.05 -9.72
CA PHE A 281 25.57 3.80 -8.97
C PHE A 281 25.40 5.22 -9.55
N ARG A 282 26.49 5.93 -9.82
CA ARG A 282 26.42 7.24 -10.48
C ARG A 282 25.81 7.15 -11.88
N LEU A 283 26.24 6.16 -12.67
CA LEU A 283 25.70 5.93 -14.02
C LEU A 283 24.19 5.63 -14.00
N ILE A 284 23.69 4.87 -13.01
CA ILE A 284 22.25 4.66 -12.85
C ILE A 284 21.54 6.00 -12.62
N LEU A 285 22.04 6.82 -11.71
CA LEU A 285 21.40 8.10 -11.39
C LEU A 285 21.46 9.09 -12.57
N GLU A 286 22.58 9.16 -13.26
CA GLU A 286 22.73 9.99 -14.47
C GLU A 286 21.75 9.57 -15.58
N LYS A 287 21.63 8.26 -15.84
CA LYS A 287 20.65 7.75 -16.82
C LYS A 287 19.22 7.98 -16.36
N ALA A 288 18.92 7.77 -15.09
CA ALA A 288 17.59 8.02 -14.53
C ALA A 288 17.20 9.50 -14.68
N ASP A 289 18.10 10.43 -14.39
CA ASP A 289 17.85 11.86 -14.53
C ASP A 289 17.63 12.29 -15.98
N ALA A 290 18.27 11.60 -16.93
CA ALA A 290 18.14 11.84 -18.37
C ALA A 290 16.86 11.26 -19.01
N ILE A 291 16.14 10.35 -18.32
CA ILE A 291 14.88 9.79 -18.81
C ILE A 291 13.78 10.85 -18.70
N ALA A 292 13.12 11.18 -19.81
CA ALA A 292 12.08 12.21 -19.85
C ALA A 292 10.71 11.70 -19.35
N ASP A 293 10.39 10.43 -19.59
CA ASP A 293 9.11 9.84 -19.18
C ASP A 293 9.12 9.47 -17.69
N PRO A 294 8.18 10.00 -16.87
CA PRO A 294 8.21 9.82 -15.42
C PRO A 294 7.95 8.37 -14.97
N PHE A 295 7.22 7.58 -15.73
CA PHE A 295 6.95 6.18 -15.39
C PHE A 295 8.12 5.27 -15.75
N GLU A 296 8.72 5.50 -16.92
CA GLU A 296 9.95 4.81 -17.30
C GLU A 296 11.08 5.14 -16.31
N GLN A 297 11.19 6.40 -15.89
CA GLN A 297 12.15 6.87 -14.90
C GLN A 297 11.96 6.16 -13.54
N ALA A 298 10.72 6.09 -13.05
CA ALA A 298 10.36 5.38 -11.83
C ALA A 298 10.69 3.88 -11.92
N PHE A 299 10.30 3.26 -13.04
CA PHE A 299 10.52 1.84 -13.26
C PHE A 299 12.01 1.49 -13.44
N PHE A 300 12.76 2.33 -14.14
CA PHE A 300 14.22 2.18 -14.30
C PHE A 300 14.94 2.09 -12.95
N ILE A 301 14.58 2.93 -12.00
CA ILE A 301 15.13 2.89 -10.63
C ILE A 301 14.74 1.59 -9.91
N MET A 302 13.52 1.11 -10.08
CA MET A 302 13.08 -0.16 -9.49
C MET A 302 13.83 -1.37 -10.05
N VAL A 303 14.31 -1.29 -11.29
CA VAL A 303 15.11 -2.33 -11.93
C VAL A 303 16.57 -2.26 -11.47
N HIS A 304 17.21 -1.10 -11.60
CA HIS A 304 18.67 -1.01 -11.56
C HIS A 304 19.26 -0.84 -10.16
N ILE A 305 18.58 -0.17 -9.22
CA ILE A 305 19.09 -0.05 -7.84
C ILE A 305 19.15 -1.41 -7.14
N PRO A 306 18.10 -2.25 -7.16
CA PRO A 306 18.18 -3.59 -6.56
C PRO A 306 19.13 -4.52 -7.31
N TYR A 307 19.27 -4.38 -8.63
CA TYR A 307 20.21 -5.19 -9.41
C TYR A 307 21.67 -4.88 -9.08
N LEU A 308 22.04 -3.62 -8.90
CA LEU A 308 23.39 -3.23 -8.48
C LEU A 308 23.68 -3.58 -7.02
N GLN A 309 22.68 -3.55 -6.13
CA GLN A 309 22.88 -3.68 -4.67
C GLN A 309 23.92 -2.68 -4.14
N PRO A 310 23.75 -1.35 -4.32
CA PRO A 310 24.79 -0.39 -3.94
C PRO A 310 25.00 -0.28 -2.43
N PHE A 311 24.07 -0.70 -1.60
CA PHE A 311 24.10 -0.63 -0.15
C PHE A 311 24.25 -2.02 0.48
N VAL A 312 24.64 -2.06 1.74
CA VAL A 312 24.78 -3.33 2.50
C VAL A 312 23.43 -4.02 2.74
N ASP A 313 22.35 -3.25 2.84
CA ASP A 313 20.98 -3.70 2.97
C ASP A 313 20.04 -2.60 2.43
N VAL A 314 18.73 -2.77 2.52
CA VAL A 314 17.68 -1.77 2.22
C VAL A 314 17.53 -1.42 0.73
N ASN A 315 18.28 -2.05 -0.17
CA ASN A 315 18.30 -1.71 -1.61
C ASN A 315 16.92 -1.71 -2.27
N LYS A 316 16.08 -2.70 -2.00
CA LYS A 316 14.71 -2.77 -2.54
C LYS A 316 13.80 -1.66 -1.98
N ARG A 317 13.94 -1.32 -0.69
CA ARG A 317 13.18 -0.23 -0.07
C ARG A 317 13.58 1.13 -0.66
N VAL A 318 14.88 1.37 -0.83
CA VAL A 318 15.39 2.58 -1.51
C VAL A 318 14.87 2.68 -2.93
N SER A 319 14.82 1.59 -3.69
CA SER A 319 14.31 1.62 -5.07
C SER A 319 12.82 1.93 -5.14
N ARG A 320 12.00 1.36 -4.24
CA ARG A 320 10.55 1.64 -4.20
C ARG A 320 10.23 3.09 -3.83
N LEU A 321 10.96 3.66 -2.88
CA LEU A 321 10.79 5.07 -2.54
C LEU A 321 11.41 5.98 -3.60
N GLY A 322 12.58 5.63 -4.13
CA GLY A 322 13.23 6.34 -5.23
C GLY A 322 12.38 6.42 -6.51
N ALA A 323 11.58 5.38 -6.79
CA ALA A 323 10.61 5.41 -7.89
C ALA A 323 9.56 6.51 -7.73
N ASN A 324 9.21 6.88 -6.52
CA ASN A 324 8.25 7.95 -6.25
C ASN A 324 8.82 9.37 -6.49
N ILE A 325 10.14 9.55 -6.59
CA ILE A 325 10.75 10.87 -6.87
C ILE A 325 10.19 11.46 -8.15
N SER A 326 10.18 10.69 -9.23
CA SER A 326 9.67 11.10 -10.53
C SER A 326 8.16 11.43 -10.48
N LEU A 327 7.36 10.57 -9.86
CA LEU A 327 5.92 10.75 -9.74
C LEU A 327 5.56 12.01 -8.94
N ILE A 328 6.24 12.24 -7.81
CA ILE A 328 6.03 13.41 -6.95
C ILE A 328 6.46 14.70 -7.67
N ARG A 329 7.62 14.70 -8.34
CA ARG A 329 8.10 15.87 -9.09
C ARG A 329 7.18 16.28 -10.25
N HIS A 330 6.57 15.31 -10.93
CA HIS A 330 5.62 15.57 -12.02
C HIS A 330 4.17 15.71 -11.53
N ASN A 331 3.95 15.80 -10.21
CA ASN A 331 2.65 15.89 -9.59
C ASN A 331 1.67 14.80 -10.05
N LEU A 332 2.18 13.57 -10.16
CA LEU A 332 1.43 12.36 -10.46
C LEU A 332 1.07 11.60 -9.19
N CYS A 333 0.09 10.72 -9.28
CA CYS A 333 -0.28 9.84 -8.18
C CYS A 333 0.93 9.03 -7.68
N PRO A 334 1.26 9.05 -6.39
CA PRO A 334 2.34 8.23 -5.84
C PRO A 334 2.04 6.74 -5.89
N LEU A 335 3.07 5.93 -6.08
CA LEU A 335 3.01 4.48 -6.06
C LEU A 335 3.13 3.95 -4.62
N SER A 336 2.07 3.34 -4.09
CA SER A 336 2.03 2.86 -2.70
C SER A 336 2.29 1.37 -2.50
N PHE A 337 2.35 0.59 -3.56
CA PHE A 337 2.47 -0.89 -3.52
C PHE A 337 1.36 -1.59 -2.72
N ILE A 338 0.26 -0.91 -2.46
CA ILE A 338 -0.86 -1.49 -1.74
C ILE A 338 -1.40 -2.71 -2.48
N ASP A 339 -1.76 -3.74 -1.73
CA ASP A 339 -2.26 -5.02 -2.22
C ASP A 339 -1.28 -5.84 -3.09
N VAL A 340 -0.06 -5.36 -3.36
CA VAL A 340 0.94 -6.13 -4.13
C VAL A 340 1.31 -7.40 -3.36
N PRO A 341 1.09 -8.61 -3.95
CA PRO A 341 1.51 -9.86 -3.32
C PRO A 341 3.04 -9.92 -3.24
N GLU A 342 3.57 -10.28 -2.07
CA GLU A 342 5.02 -10.44 -1.85
C GLU A 342 5.63 -11.36 -2.90
N LYS A 343 4.98 -12.51 -3.16
CA LYS A 343 5.44 -13.48 -4.15
C LYS A 343 5.59 -12.89 -5.55
N ALA A 344 4.61 -12.10 -6.03
CA ALA A 344 4.67 -11.49 -7.35
C ALA A 344 5.83 -10.48 -7.47
N TYR A 345 6.03 -9.65 -6.43
CA TYR A 345 7.13 -8.71 -6.39
C TYR A 345 8.50 -9.41 -6.35
N VAL A 346 8.63 -10.48 -5.55
CA VAL A 346 9.85 -11.28 -5.46
C VAL A 346 10.14 -11.98 -6.80
N GLU A 347 9.16 -12.64 -7.42
CA GLU A 347 9.32 -13.30 -8.72
C GLU A 347 9.73 -12.29 -9.81
N GLY A 348 9.11 -11.09 -9.85
CA GLY A 348 9.50 -10.01 -10.77
C GLY A 348 10.94 -9.54 -10.56
N THR A 349 11.35 -9.36 -9.30
CA THR A 349 12.73 -8.97 -8.94
C THR A 349 13.73 -10.06 -9.32
N LEU A 350 13.40 -11.34 -9.11
CA LEU A 350 14.25 -12.46 -9.51
C LEU A 350 14.41 -12.56 -11.02
N GLY A 351 13.37 -12.21 -11.81
CA GLY A 351 13.46 -12.10 -13.26
C GLY A 351 14.54 -11.11 -13.71
N VAL A 352 14.63 -9.97 -13.03
CA VAL A 352 15.69 -8.98 -13.24
C VAL A 352 17.05 -9.54 -12.85
N TYR A 353 17.17 -10.13 -11.66
CA TYR A 353 18.44 -10.60 -11.11
C TYR A 353 19.06 -11.73 -11.92
N GLU A 354 18.27 -12.74 -12.25
CA GLU A 354 18.78 -13.97 -12.83
C GLU A 354 18.74 -14.00 -14.36
N MET A 355 17.80 -13.24 -14.96
CA MET A 355 17.57 -13.28 -16.40
C MET A 355 17.78 -11.92 -17.10
N LYS A 356 17.95 -10.84 -16.35
CA LYS A 356 17.97 -9.45 -16.90
C LYS A 356 16.68 -9.13 -17.68
N GLN A 357 15.57 -9.72 -17.24
CA GLN A 357 14.23 -9.55 -17.84
C GLN A 357 13.37 -8.72 -16.87
N ALA A 358 13.01 -7.50 -17.31
CA ALA A 358 12.21 -6.58 -16.49
C ALA A 358 10.70 -6.75 -16.68
N VAL A 359 10.27 -7.53 -17.68
CA VAL A 359 8.85 -7.64 -18.10
C VAL A 359 7.93 -8.07 -16.97
N LEU A 360 8.29 -9.10 -16.20
CA LEU A 360 7.47 -9.57 -15.07
C LEU A 360 7.37 -8.54 -13.94
N LEU A 361 8.46 -7.82 -13.65
CA LEU A 361 8.43 -6.70 -12.70
C LEU A 361 7.59 -5.54 -13.26
N GLY A 362 7.58 -5.35 -14.59
CA GLY A 362 6.73 -4.37 -15.29
C GLY A 362 5.25 -4.64 -15.11
N ASP A 363 4.81 -5.90 -15.23
CA ASP A 363 3.42 -6.31 -14.97
C ASP A 363 3.03 -5.98 -13.51
N VAL A 364 3.92 -6.25 -12.55
CA VAL A 364 3.69 -5.91 -11.13
C VAL A 364 3.63 -4.39 -10.92
N PHE A 365 4.50 -3.63 -11.59
CA PHE A 365 4.52 -2.16 -11.51
C PHE A 365 3.22 -1.56 -12.06
N LEU A 366 2.79 -1.99 -13.23
CA LEU A 366 1.54 -1.55 -13.86
C LEU A 366 0.35 -1.80 -12.93
N TRP A 367 0.20 -3.03 -12.47
CA TRP A 367 -0.89 -3.42 -11.56
C TRP A 367 -0.86 -2.64 -10.24
N ALA A 368 0.35 -2.46 -9.64
CA ALA A 368 0.52 -1.71 -8.40
C ALA A 368 0.14 -0.23 -8.56
N TYR A 369 0.47 0.36 -9.71
CA TYR A 369 0.16 1.75 -10.00
C TYR A 369 -1.33 1.97 -10.24
N GLU A 370 -2.00 1.09 -10.98
CA GLU A 370 -3.46 1.11 -11.16
C GLU A 370 -4.19 1.06 -9.82
N ARG A 371 -3.76 0.18 -8.90
CA ARG A 371 -4.33 0.08 -7.55
C ARG A 371 -4.10 1.35 -6.73
N SER A 372 -2.92 1.92 -6.80
CA SER A 372 -2.60 3.18 -6.10
C SER A 372 -3.46 4.32 -6.62
N SER A 373 -3.57 4.48 -7.93
CA SER A 373 -4.35 5.55 -8.58
C SER A 373 -5.84 5.44 -8.25
N GLN A 374 -6.44 4.25 -8.39
CA GLN A 374 -7.84 4.02 -8.02
C GLN A 374 -8.13 4.36 -6.57
N ARG A 375 -7.22 3.99 -5.66
CA ARG A 375 -7.36 4.23 -4.24
C ARG A 375 -7.31 5.72 -3.89
N TYR A 376 -6.33 6.44 -4.42
CA TYR A 376 -6.14 7.84 -4.06
C TYR A 376 -7.12 8.77 -4.77
N LEU A 377 -7.58 8.43 -5.96
CA LEU A 377 -8.67 9.12 -6.62
C LEU A 377 -9.96 9.06 -5.78
N ALA A 378 -10.34 7.87 -5.28
CA ALA A 378 -11.50 7.72 -4.41
C ALA A 378 -11.39 8.51 -3.10
N ILE A 379 -10.18 8.73 -2.59
CA ILE A 379 -9.93 9.56 -1.41
C ILE A 379 -10.12 11.04 -1.73
N GLN A 380 -9.59 11.52 -2.85
CA GLN A 380 -9.76 12.92 -3.28
C GLN A 380 -11.24 13.26 -3.54
N GLU A 381 -11.98 12.36 -4.17
CA GLU A 381 -13.42 12.55 -4.39
C GLU A 381 -14.24 12.60 -3.08
N THR A 382 -13.75 11.96 -2.00
CA THR A 382 -14.43 11.95 -0.69
C THR A 382 -14.01 13.09 0.24
N VAL A 383 -12.85 13.69 0.02
CA VAL A 383 -12.29 14.80 0.81
C VAL A 383 -12.32 16.05 -0.06
N ALA A 384 -13.52 16.61 -0.26
CA ALA A 384 -13.63 17.97 -0.80
C ALA A 384 -12.99 18.94 0.19
N GLU A 385 -12.07 19.79 -0.26
CA GLU A 385 -11.60 20.91 0.56
C GLU A 385 -12.79 21.74 1.07
N PRO A 386 -12.82 22.10 2.36
CA PRO A 386 -13.88 22.94 2.87
C PRO A 386 -13.91 24.27 2.10
N ASN A 387 -15.01 24.56 1.41
CA ASN A 387 -15.18 25.80 0.68
C ASN A 387 -14.93 26.99 1.63
N PRO A 388 -13.95 27.88 1.35
CA PRO A 388 -13.58 28.97 2.25
C PRO A 388 -14.72 29.96 2.51
N VAL A 389 -15.58 30.19 1.51
CA VAL A 389 -16.77 31.07 1.65
C VAL A 389 -17.80 30.37 2.55
N ARG A 390 -18.06 29.06 2.33
CA ARG A 390 -18.96 28.26 3.18
C ARG A 390 -18.48 28.20 4.64
N LEU A 391 -17.16 28.12 4.87
CA LEU A 391 -16.60 28.13 6.21
C LEU A 391 -16.79 29.49 6.89
N ARG A 392 -16.46 30.57 6.18
CA ARG A 392 -16.58 31.97 6.68
C ARG A 392 -18.02 32.33 6.98
N TYR A 393 -18.98 31.96 6.12
CA TYR A 393 -20.39 32.32 6.21
C TYR A 393 -21.26 31.18 6.72
N ARG A 394 -20.72 30.23 7.45
CA ARG A 394 -21.45 29.06 7.97
C ARG A 394 -22.71 29.43 8.74
N GLU A 395 -22.61 30.38 9.69
CA GLU A 395 -23.74 30.82 10.48
C GLU A 395 -24.75 31.64 9.63
N ALA A 396 -24.26 32.43 8.69
CA ALA A 396 -25.12 33.15 7.75
C ALA A 396 -25.93 32.17 6.87
N LEU A 397 -25.32 31.14 6.35
CA LEU A 397 -26.01 30.09 5.57
C LEU A 397 -27.08 29.37 6.39
N ILE A 398 -26.82 29.07 7.68
CA ILE A 398 -27.79 28.48 8.61
C ILE A 398 -29.01 29.42 8.78
N VAL A 399 -28.78 30.71 8.94
CA VAL A 399 -29.84 31.70 9.10
C VAL A 399 -30.63 31.85 7.80
N ILE A 400 -29.96 32.02 6.66
CA ILE A 400 -30.61 32.18 5.34
C ILE A 400 -31.54 31.01 5.04
N ILE A 401 -31.03 29.78 5.15
CA ILE A 401 -31.80 28.57 4.87
C ILE A 401 -32.95 28.42 5.88
N GLY A 402 -32.69 28.73 7.15
CA GLY A 402 -33.68 28.69 8.22
C GLY A 402 -34.84 29.67 7.96
N GLU A 403 -34.55 30.90 7.53
CA GLU A 403 -35.59 31.92 7.24
C GLU A 403 -36.40 31.57 5.99
N ILE A 404 -35.77 31.10 4.92
CA ILE A 404 -36.45 30.66 3.71
C ILE A 404 -37.45 29.54 4.02
N VAL A 405 -37.00 28.52 4.77
CA VAL A 405 -37.84 27.35 5.09
C VAL A 405 -38.97 27.70 6.06
N ARG A 406 -38.66 28.41 7.18
CA ARG A 406 -39.69 28.83 8.16
C ARG A 406 -40.67 29.84 7.60
N GLY A 407 -40.16 30.74 6.74
CA GLY A 407 -41.01 31.73 6.03
C GLY A 407 -41.82 31.13 4.90
N GLN A 408 -41.71 29.80 4.68
CA GLN A 408 -42.39 29.08 3.59
C GLN A 408 -42.19 29.76 2.22
N GLN A 409 -41.00 30.31 1.99
CA GLN A 409 -40.64 30.97 0.75
C GLN A 409 -40.16 29.97 -0.29
N ARG A 410 -40.44 30.25 -1.57
CA ARG A 410 -39.83 29.46 -2.65
C ARG A 410 -38.34 29.71 -2.73
N PRO A 411 -37.51 28.66 -2.95
CA PRO A 411 -36.09 28.83 -3.11
C PRO A 411 -35.80 29.55 -4.43
N SER A 412 -35.64 30.88 -4.36
CA SER A 412 -35.32 31.75 -5.49
C SER A 412 -34.16 32.66 -5.15
N GLU A 413 -33.39 33.05 -6.16
CA GLU A 413 -32.26 33.98 -5.98
C GLU A 413 -32.71 35.28 -5.29
N ALA A 414 -33.87 35.83 -5.66
CA ALA A 414 -34.40 37.04 -5.08
C ALA A 414 -34.70 36.92 -3.58
N ALA A 415 -35.33 35.80 -3.16
CA ALA A 415 -35.64 35.54 -1.76
C ALA A 415 -34.38 35.33 -0.93
N VAL A 416 -33.43 34.56 -1.44
CA VAL A 416 -32.14 34.29 -0.79
C VAL A 416 -31.30 35.58 -0.70
N ARG A 417 -31.26 36.38 -1.76
CA ARG A 417 -30.54 37.67 -1.81
C ARG A 417 -31.06 38.66 -0.78
N GLU A 418 -32.38 38.72 -0.57
CA GLU A 418 -32.95 39.62 0.42
C GLU A 418 -32.49 39.32 1.85
N VAL A 419 -32.44 38.06 2.22
CA VAL A 419 -31.96 37.65 3.53
C VAL A 419 -30.41 37.77 3.62
N ALA A 420 -29.69 37.41 2.56
CA ALA A 420 -28.24 37.40 2.55
C ALA A 420 -27.60 38.80 2.62
N LYS A 421 -28.26 39.85 2.13
CA LYS A 421 -27.76 41.25 2.10
C LYS A 421 -27.29 41.76 3.47
N SER A 422 -27.97 41.36 4.54
CA SER A 422 -27.61 41.76 5.90
C SER A 422 -26.52 40.88 6.57
N LEU A 423 -26.18 39.74 5.98
CA LEU A 423 -25.40 38.70 6.59
C LEU A 423 -24.05 38.46 5.89
N ALA A 424 -23.88 38.94 4.66
CA ALA A 424 -22.65 38.74 3.88
C ALA A 424 -22.06 40.07 3.42
N LEU A 425 -20.71 40.10 3.27
CA LEU A 425 -20.01 41.23 2.68
C LEU A 425 -20.36 41.34 1.19
N SER A 426 -20.44 42.55 0.67
CA SER A 426 -20.88 42.79 -0.74
C SER A 426 -20.03 42.03 -1.77
N LYS A 427 -18.74 41.83 -1.50
CA LYS A 427 -17.83 41.11 -2.39
C LYS A 427 -18.06 39.57 -2.44
N ASP A 428 -18.62 39.00 -1.37
CA ASP A 428 -18.83 37.55 -1.23
C ASP A 428 -20.34 37.22 -1.37
N LEU A 429 -21.20 38.22 -1.62
CA LEU A 429 -22.65 38.08 -1.59
C LEU A 429 -23.18 37.09 -2.64
N ASP A 430 -22.69 37.14 -3.85
CA ASP A 430 -23.14 36.25 -4.93
C ASP A 430 -22.71 34.79 -4.69
N ASP A 431 -21.52 34.57 -4.13
CA ASP A 431 -21.04 33.24 -3.73
C ASP A 431 -21.93 32.68 -2.61
N VAL A 432 -22.26 33.49 -1.60
CA VAL A 432 -23.15 33.07 -0.49
C VAL A 432 -24.56 32.73 -1.01
N ILE A 433 -25.08 33.48 -1.95
CA ILE A 433 -26.38 33.20 -2.60
C ILE A 433 -26.33 31.87 -3.36
N ALA A 434 -25.27 31.65 -4.15
CA ALA A 434 -25.09 30.40 -4.90
C ALA A 434 -25.05 29.19 -3.96
N LEU A 435 -24.24 29.27 -2.87
CA LEU A 435 -24.13 28.24 -1.86
C LEU A 435 -25.45 27.97 -1.12
N ALA A 436 -26.22 29.03 -0.79
CA ALA A 436 -27.52 28.87 -0.14
C ALA A 436 -28.56 28.21 -1.04
N LEU A 437 -28.58 28.56 -2.35
CA LEU A 437 -29.46 27.92 -3.33
C LEU A 437 -29.09 26.45 -3.54
N GLU A 438 -27.79 26.12 -3.58
CA GLU A 438 -27.31 24.75 -3.64
C GLU A 438 -27.76 23.94 -2.43
N ASP A 439 -27.58 24.48 -1.21
CA ASP A 439 -27.98 23.82 0.03
C ASP A 439 -29.51 23.62 0.11
N LEU A 440 -30.31 24.62 -0.31
CA LEU A 440 -31.78 24.51 -0.41
C LEU A 440 -32.20 23.42 -1.41
N LYS A 441 -31.51 23.29 -2.52
CA LYS A 441 -31.76 22.25 -3.55
C LYS A 441 -31.50 20.84 -3.01
N HIS A 442 -30.46 20.66 -2.17
CA HIS A 442 -30.06 19.40 -1.61
C HIS A 442 -30.58 19.16 -0.18
N LEU A 443 -31.53 20.01 0.29
CA LEU A 443 -32.14 19.85 1.61
C LEU A 443 -33.08 18.65 1.62
N HIS A 444 -32.91 17.76 2.62
CA HIS A 444 -33.74 16.57 2.82
C HIS A 444 -33.84 16.23 4.31
N GLU A 445 -34.74 15.31 4.68
CA GLU A 445 -35.00 14.95 6.10
C GLU A 445 -33.76 14.56 6.90
N GLY A 446 -32.75 14.01 6.28
CA GLY A 446 -31.51 13.58 6.94
C GLY A 446 -30.47 14.68 7.19
N ASN A 447 -30.66 15.92 6.63
CA ASN A 447 -29.72 17.02 6.80
C ASN A 447 -30.32 18.34 7.35
N VAL A 448 -31.61 18.38 7.63
CA VAL A 448 -32.31 19.56 8.16
C VAL A 448 -31.74 20.10 9.47
N SER A 449 -31.24 19.23 10.32
CA SER A 449 -30.62 19.60 11.62
C SER A 449 -29.37 20.46 11.44
N ARG A 450 -28.66 20.35 10.31
CA ARG A 450 -27.50 21.19 9.96
C ARG A 450 -27.86 22.68 9.92
N TYR A 451 -29.13 22.99 9.58
CA TYR A 451 -29.66 24.34 9.48
C TYR A 451 -30.59 24.70 10.65
N ARG A 452 -30.51 23.94 11.76
CA ARG A 452 -31.33 24.14 12.96
C ARG A 452 -32.83 24.14 12.66
N LEU A 453 -33.26 23.37 11.66
CA LEU A 453 -34.66 23.19 11.27
C LEU A 453 -35.25 21.97 11.97
N ARG A 454 -36.55 22.08 12.30
CA ARG A 454 -37.36 20.92 12.72
C ARG A 454 -37.88 20.17 11.51
N LEU A 455 -38.07 18.88 11.64
CA LEU A 455 -38.63 18.05 10.59
C LEU A 455 -40.02 18.53 10.12
N SER A 456 -40.81 19.05 11.04
CA SER A 456 -42.15 19.65 10.75
C SER A 456 -42.06 20.91 9.90
N GLU A 457 -41.06 21.77 10.14
CA GLU A 457 -40.82 22.99 9.34
C GLU A 457 -40.41 22.63 7.92
N TYR A 458 -39.53 21.67 7.76
CA TYR A 458 -39.12 21.18 6.45
C TYR A 458 -40.29 20.55 5.67
N ARG A 459 -41.06 19.65 6.31
CA ARG A 459 -42.22 19.02 5.66
C ARG A 459 -43.29 20.00 5.22
N ALA A 460 -43.49 21.06 5.97
CA ALA A 460 -44.42 22.14 5.59
C ALA A 460 -43.91 22.92 4.36
N TRP A 461 -42.58 23.03 4.21
CA TRP A 461 -41.95 23.75 3.11
C TRP A 461 -41.74 22.89 1.85
N LEU A 462 -41.59 21.57 1.95
CA LEU A 462 -41.28 20.64 0.86
C LEU A 462 -42.20 20.80 -0.39
N PRO A 463 -43.53 20.99 -0.28
CA PRO A 463 -44.38 21.16 -1.43
C PRO A 463 -44.03 22.39 -2.31
N LEU A 464 -43.41 23.41 -1.71
CA LEU A 464 -43.01 24.64 -2.43
C LEU A 464 -41.74 24.43 -3.25
N GLN A 465 -40.89 23.43 -2.87
CA GLN A 465 -39.71 23.03 -3.61
C GLN A 465 -40.09 22.24 -4.88
N GLU A 466 -41.05 21.32 -4.81
CA GLU A 466 -41.42 20.42 -5.91
C GLU A 466 -42.13 21.16 -7.06
N TYR A 467 -42.89 22.22 -6.79
CA TYR A 467 -43.55 23.02 -7.83
C TYR A 467 -42.59 23.75 -8.78
N GLY A 468 -41.32 23.96 -8.37
CA GLY A 468 -40.26 24.54 -9.22
C GLY A 468 -39.72 23.57 -10.28
N GLY A 469 -39.72 22.25 -10.01
CA GLY A 469 -39.21 21.22 -10.90
C GLY A 469 -40.19 20.74 -11.98
N MET A 470 -41.50 20.88 -11.76
CA MET A 470 -42.50 20.39 -12.72
C MET A 470 -42.66 21.29 -13.96
N LYS A 471 -42.44 22.60 -13.86
CA LYS A 471 -42.49 23.48 -15.04
C LYS A 471 -41.35 23.28 -16.01
N ALA A 472 -40.19 22.86 -15.55
CA ALA A 472 -39.02 22.55 -16.40
C ALA A 472 -39.19 21.23 -17.18
N ARG A 473 -39.93 20.23 -16.62
CA ARG A 473 -40.18 18.94 -17.31
C ARG A 473 -41.35 18.99 -18.32
N GLN A 474 -42.27 19.93 -18.22
CA GLN A 474 -43.37 20.10 -19.19
C GLN A 474 -42.97 20.93 -20.42
N ALA A 475 -41.90 21.74 -20.36
CA ALA A 475 -41.38 22.49 -21.50
C ALA A 475 -40.54 21.68 -22.49
N LEU A 476 -40.24 20.42 -22.17
CA LEU A 476 -39.39 19.51 -22.98
C LEU A 476 -40.13 18.28 -23.54
N LYS A 477 -41.44 18.43 -23.87
CA LYS A 477 -42.10 17.44 -24.73
C LYS A 477 -42.02 17.93 -26.18
N PRO A 478 -41.26 17.25 -27.05
CA PRO A 478 -41.31 17.52 -28.49
C PRO A 478 -42.68 17.08 -29.02
N GLY A 479 -43.36 17.98 -29.70
CA GLY A 479 -44.64 17.71 -30.39
C GLY A 479 -44.44 16.54 -31.39
N ARG A 480 -45.33 15.57 -31.28
CA ARG A 480 -45.57 14.59 -32.35
C ARG A 480 -46.24 15.34 -33.51
N ARG A 481 -45.60 15.30 -34.66
CA ARG A 481 -46.17 15.08 -35.97
C ARG A 481 -45.25 14.27 -36.84
#